data_2855ac9dc797dcaa3179991c7a5e7e18
#
_entry.id   2855ac9dc797dcaa3179991c7a5e7e18
#
_cell.length_a   1.000
_cell.length_b   1.000
_cell.length_c   1.000
_cell.angle_alpha   90.00
_cell.angle_beta   90.00
_cell.angle_gamma   90.00
#
_symmetry.space_group_name_H-M   'P 1'
#
loop_
_entity.id
_entity.type
_entity.pdbx_description
1 polymer ?
#
loop_
_entity_poly.entity_id
_entity_poly.type
_entity_poly.pdbx_seq_one_letter_code
_entity_poly.pdbx_strand_id
1 'polypeptide(L)'
;MIRLRNIFVGFSFLISFGSMAQSFSLKEAIDYSIIHHVQVKNSQIDLQNAGAKINEIKAIGLPQVNGGVQFVNNLILQRVFIPAKIFNPAASESELIAAKFGVENSGFANVSMSQLVFDGTYLLGLKGSQIYKELSVKGVTQSKQQVAENVTKAYYGILVNDKRMQLLQVNVSRLDSLMKETKALNAQGFVEKIDVQRLDVQANNLKTELENVYRLQEMSYSLLKFQMGYPMEEPIRLSVSLEQIELHQDNKLALFVF
;
A
#
# COMPACT_ATOMS: atom_id res chain seq x y z
N MET A 1 17.55 -44.33 -52.97
CA MET A 1 17.71 -43.08 -52.24
C MET A 1 16.33 -42.65 -51.74
N ILE A 2 16.00 -43.06 -50.51
CA ILE A 2 14.71 -42.75 -49.84
C ILE A 2 15.01 -41.74 -48.73
N ARG A 3 14.50 -40.50 -48.85
CA ARG A 3 14.61 -39.48 -47.82
C ARG A 3 13.50 -39.70 -46.82
N LEU A 4 13.84 -40.11 -45.59
CA LEU A 4 12.96 -40.07 -44.41
C LEU A 4 12.87 -38.62 -43.94
N ARG A 5 11.65 -38.07 -43.97
CA ARG A 5 11.29 -36.74 -43.44
C ARG A 5 10.70 -36.94 -42.04
N ASN A 6 11.45 -36.62 -41.02
CA ASN A 6 11.00 -36.66 -39.61
C ASN A 6 9.80 -35.72 -39.39
N ILE A 7 8.65 -36.30 -39.06
CA ILE A 7 7.48 -35.58 -38.55
C ILE A 7 7.66 -35.47 -37.04
N PHE A 8 8.04 -34.28 -36.56
CA PHE A 8 8.06 -33.95 -35.14
C PHE A 8 6.63 -33.57 -34.71
N VAL A 9 5.88 -34.52 -34.17
CA VAL A 9 4.59 -34.27 -33.52
C VAL A 9 4.86 -33.71 -32.14
N GLY A 10 4.79 -32.37 -32.00
CA GLY A 10 4.85 -31.68 -30.75
C GLY A 10 3.58 -31.98 -29.95
N PHE A 11 3.68 -32.85 -28.96
CA PHE A 11 2.62 -33.10 -27.97
C PHE A 11 2.58 -31.92 -26.98
N SER A 12 1.77 -30.90 -27.29
CA SER A 12 1.53 -29.75 -26.43
C SER A 12 0.66 -30.20 -25.26
N PHE A 13 1.29 -30.54 -24.15
CA PHE A 13 0.61 -30.86 -22.88
C PHE A 13 0.06 -29.56 -22.28
N LEU A 14 -1.19 -29.24 -22.61
CA LEU A 14 -1.96 -28.17 -21.95
C LEU A 14 -2.20 -28.60 -20.50
N ILE A 15 -1.28 -28.20 -19.60
CA ILE A 15 -1.51 -28.24 -18.17
C ILE A 15 -2.57 -27.18 -17.87
N SER A 16 -3.82 -27.57 -17.81
CA SER A 16 -4.90 -26.78 -17.24
C SER A 16 -4.61 -26.63 -15.75
N PHE A 17 -4.00 -25.52 -15.35
CA PHE A 17 -4.01 -25.10 -13.96
C PHE A 17 -5.47 -24.78 -13.60
N GLY A 18 -6.19 -25.78 -13.08
CA GLY A 18 -7.45 -25.53 -12.43
C GLY A 18 -7.17 -24.56 -11.27
N SER A 19 -7.68 -23.34 -11.36
CA SER A 19 -7.69 -22.38 -10.26
C SER A 19 -8.51 -22.99 -9.12
N MET A 20 -7.88 -23.78 -8.24
CA MET A 20 -8.48 -24.19 -6.99
C MET A 20 -8.62 -22.92 -6.14
N ALA A 21 -9.87 -22.52 -5.87
CA ALA A 21 -10.14 -21.43 -4.94
C ALA A 21 -9.46 -21.75 -3.61
N GLN A 22 -8.48 -20.92 -3.24
CA GLN A 22 -7.75 -21.09 -1.99
C GLN A 22 -8.69 -20.79 -0.81
N SER A 23 -8.79 -21.76 0.12
CA SER A 23 -9.58 -21.57 1.33
C SER A 23 -8.71 -21.02 2.45
N PHE A 24 -9.19 -19.96 3.11
CA PHE A 24 -8.49 -19.30 4.20
C PHE A 24 -9.27 -19.42 5.51
N SER A 25 -8.60 -19.85 6.55
CA SER A 25 -9.02 -19.60 7.94
C SER A 25 -8.69 -18.14 8.31
N LEU A 26 -9.28 -17.63 9.40
CA LEU A 26 -8.99 -16.28 9.87
C LEU A 26 -7.49 -16.07 10.12
N LYS A 27 -6.82 -17.06 10.74
CA LYS A 27 -5.40 -17.00 11.02
C LYS A 27 -4.57 -16.93 9.73
N GLU A 28 -4.84 -17.79 8.77
CA GLU A 28 -4.15 -17.80 7.48
C GLU A 28 -4.37 -16.50 6.71
N ALA A 29 -5.57 -15.93 6.75
CA ALA A 29 -5.87 -14.63 6.14
C ALA A 29 -5.06 -13.50 6.78
N ILE A 30 -4.94 -13.49 8.11
CA ILE A 30 -4.11 -12.51 8.84
C ILE A 30 -2.63 -12.72 8.51
N ASP A 31 -2.11 -13.94 8.58
CA ASP A 31 -0.71 -14.25 8.31
C ASP A 31 -0.33 -13.85 6.86
N TYR A 32 -1.19 -14.15 5.90
CA TYR A 32 -1.03 -13.72 4.51
C TYR A 32 -0.98 -12.20 4.39
N SER A 33 -1.90 -11.49 5.04
CA SER A 33 -1.98 -10.04 4.98
C SER A 33 -0.76 -9.33 5.57
N ILE A 34 -0.19 -9.86 6.66
CA ILE A 34 1.03 -9.32 7.29
C ILE A 34 2.21 -9.35 6.32
N ILE A 35 2.24 -10.31 5.39
CA ILE A 35 3.32 -10.44 4.40
C ILE A 35 3.04 -9.59 3.15
N HIS A 36 1.78 -9.53 2.70
CA HIS A 36 1.44 -9.03 1.37
C HIS A 36 0.85 -7.62 1.36
N HIS A 37 0.23 -7.18 2.46
CA HIS A 37 -0.46 -5.90 2.52
C HIS A 37 0.50 -4.71 2.37
N VAL A 38 0.13 -3.76 1.50
CA VAL A 38 0.96 -2.60 1.15
C VAL A 38 1.34 -1.76 2.36
N GLN A 39 0.42 -1.55 3.31
CA GLN A 39 0.69 -0.76 4.52
C GLN A 39 1.82 -1.35 5.36
N VAL A 40 1.88 -2.69 5.51
CA VAL A 40 2.95 -3.36 6.26
C VAL A 40 4.27 -3.25 5.50
N LYS A 41 4.26 -3.45 4.18
CA LYS A 41 5.45 -3.27 3.33
C LYS A 41 6.00 -1.86 3.42
N ASN A 42 5.13 -0.84 3.35
CA ASN A 42 5.54 0.56 3.47
C ASN A 42 6.18 0.83 4.84
N SER A 43 5.58 0.36 5.93
CA SER A 43 6.17 0.55 7.26
C SER A 43 7.52 -0.16 7.44
N GLN A 44 7.74 -1.29 6.75
CA GLN A 44 9.06 -1.95 6.70
C GLN A 44 10.09 -1.13 5.92
N ILE A 45 9.69 -0.51 4.82
CA ILE A 45 10.54 0.41 4.05
C ILE A 45 10.88 1.64 4.89
N ASP A 46 9.92 2.19 5.64
CA ASP A 46 10.16 3.32 6.55
C ASP A 46 11.17 2.97 7.64
N LEU A 47 11.13 1.73 8.16
CA LEU A 47 12.14 1.23 9.09
C LEU A 47 13.53 1.14 8.42
N GLN A 48 13.61 0.70 7.17
CA GLN A 48 14.87 0.67 6.41
C GLN A 48 15.40 2.09 6.19
N ASN A 49 14.52 3.04 5.83
CA ASN A 49 14.85 4.45 5.67
C ASN A 49 15.37 5.06 6.98
N ALA A 50 14.75 4.73 8.12
CA ALA A 50 15.24 5.16 9.43
C ALA A 50 16.65 4.62 9.72
N GLY A 51 16.94 3.37 9.31
CA GLY A 51 18.27 2.78 9.38
C GLY A 51 19.30 3.51 8.49
N ALA A 52 18.92 3.83 7.26
CA ALA A 52 19.76 4.60 6.34
C ALA A 52 20.03 6.01 6.87
N LYS A 53 19.04 6.64 7.51
CA LYS A 53 19.20 7.98 8.13
C LYS A 53 20.23 7.98 9.26
N ILE A 54 20.32 6.91 10.05
CA ILE A 54 21.38 6.76 11.04
C ILE A 54 22.76 6.75 10.37
N ASN A 55 22.89 6.04 9.25
CA ASN A 55 24.17 5.97 8.52
C ASN A 55 24.53 7.32 7.89
N GLU A 56 23.54 8.06 7.38
CA GLU A 56 23.73 9.43 6.89
C GLU A 56 24.26 10.35 8.00
N ILE A 57 23.66 10.30 9.20
CA ILE A 57 24.13 11.10 10.32
C ILE A 57 25.52 10.65 10.78
N LYS A 58 25.80 9.34 10.82
CA LYS A 58 27.15 8.84 11.13
C LYS A 58 28.18 9.33 10.13
N ALA A 59 27.83 9.43 8.85
CA ALA A 59 28.73 9.90 7.81
C ALA A 59 29.21 11.33 8.01
N ILE A 60 28.43 12.19 8.69
CA ILE A 60 28.84 13.57 9.05
C ILE A 60 30.11 13.56 9.93
N GLY A 61 30.26 12.56 10.79
CA GLY A 61 31.45 12.39 11.63
C GLY A 61 32.69 11.82 10.93
N LEU A 62 32.54 11.35 9.68
CA LEU A 62 33.65 10.86 8.88
C LEU A 62 34.38 12.01 8.15
N PRO A 63 35.64 11.79 7.72
CA PRO A 63 36.34 12.77 6.88
C PRO A 63 35.56 13.07 5.60
N GLN A 64 35.30 14.36 5.35
CA GLN A 64 34.63 14.86 4.15
C GLN A 64 35.67 15.35 3.17
N VAL A 65 35.71 14.76 1.97
CA VAL A 65 36.59 15.19 0.89
C VAL A 65 35.74 15.83 -0.21
N ASN A 66 36.00 17.10 -0.51
CA ASN A 66 35.28 17.85 -1.53
C ASN A 66 36.25 18.27 -2.63
N GLY A 67 35.87 18.06 -3.89
CA GLY A 67 36.61 18.53 -5.06
C GLY A 67 35.75 19.50 -5.86
N GLY A 68 36.35 20.59 -6.31
CA GLY A 68 35.70 21.57 -7.17
C GLY A 68 36.59 21.94 -8.35
N VAL A 69 35.98 22.11 -9.50
CA VAL A 69 36.62 22.66 -10.70
C VAL A 69 35.73 23.80 -11.17
N GLN A 70 36.33 24.96 -11.34
CA GLN A 70 35.67 26.16 -11.88
C GLN A 70 36.41 26.65 -13.09
N PHE A 71 35.68 26.94 -14.16
CA PHE A 71 36.16 27.59 -15.33
C PHE A 71 35.32 28.87 -15.56
N VAL A 72 36.02 30.01 -15.75
CA VAL A 72 35.39 31.31 -15.99
C VAL A 72 35.89 31.88 -17.31
N ASN A 73 34.96 32.19 -18.20
CA ASN A 73 35.25 32.95 -19.41
C ASN A 73 34.66 34.35 -19.26
N ASN A 74 35.55 35.35 -19.25
CA ASN A 74 35.18 36.76 -19.14
C ASN A 74 35.00 37.34 -20.56
N LEU A 75 33.77 37.43 -21.03
CA LEU A 75 33.42 37.98 -22.34
C LEU A 75 33.84 39.44 -22.47
N ILE A 76 33.84 40.19 -21.37
CA ILE A 76 34.24 41.57 -21.30
C ILE A 76 35.20 41.74 -20.13
N LEU A 77 36.45 42.15 -20.44
CA LEU A 77 37.44 42.46 -19.40
C LEU A 77 37.18 43.84 -18.81
N GLN A 78 37.33 43.95 -17.49
CA GLN A 78 37.23 45.19 -16.76
C GLN A 78 38.31 46.16 -17.25
N ARG A 79 37.92 47.40 -17.53
CA ARG A 79 38.84 48.50 -17.89
C ARG A 79 39.02 49.38 -16.68
N VAL A 80 40.28 49.68 -16.37
CA VAL A 80 40.64 50.62 -15.32
C VAL A 80 41.33 51.81 -15.99
N PHE A 81 40.92 53.02 -15.64
CA PHE A 81 41.56 54.25 -16.13
C PHE A 81 42.75 54.57 -15.23
N ILE A 82 43.93 54.64 -15.84
CA ILE A 82 45.21 54.89 -15.15
C ILE A 82 45.78 56.19 -15.68
N PRO A 83 46.38 57.12 -14.84
CA PRO A 83 47.03 58.28 -15.29
C PRO A 83 48.13 57.95 -16.31
N ALA A 84 48.07 58.59 -17.48
CA ALA A 84 49.06 58.40 -18.59
C ALA A 84 50.52 58.67 -18.16
N LYS A 85 50.71 59.51 -17.17
CA LYS A 85 51.99 59.92 -16.57
C LYS A 85 52.77 58.72 -15.97
N ILE A 86 52.10 57.65 -15.63
CA ILE A 86 52.75 56.44 -15.13
C ILE A 86 53.61 55.77 -16.25
N PHE A 87 53.16 55.84 -17.49
CA PHE A 87 53.83 55.21 -18.63
C PHE A 87 54.62 56.24 -19.52
N ASN A 88 54.18 57.47 -19.45
CA ASN A 88 54.84 58.55 -20.19
C ASN A 88 54.97 59.80 -19.30
N PRO A 89 56.18 60.06 -18.77
CA PRO A 89 56.41 61.26 -17.92
C PRO A 89 56.04 62.60 -18.56
N ALA A 90 56.00 62.69 -19.90
CA ALA A 90 55.63 63.89 -20.67
C ALA A 90 54.10 64.08 -20.86
N ALA A 91 53.27 63.12 -20.41
CA ALA A 91 51.80 63.18 -20.51
C ALA A 91 51.22 64.22 -19.52
N SER A 92 50.07 64.80 -19.85
CA SER A 92 49.33 65.68 -18.96
C SER A 92 48.83 64.96 -17.72
N GLU A 93 48.74 65.68 -16.59
CA GLU A 93 48.20 65.15 -15.33
C GLU A 93 46.73 64.63 -15.40
N SER A 94 45.96 65.20 -16.32
CA SER A 94 44.56 64.88 -16.56
C SER A 94 44.37 63.78 -17.61
N GLU A 95 45.42 63.30 -18.26
CA GLU A 95 45.32 62.31 -19.31
C GLU A 95 45.23 60.90 -18.69
N LEU A 96 44.15 60.19 -19.02
CA LEU A 96 43.85 58.84 -18.54
C LEU A 96 43.96 57.82 -19.68
N ILE A 97 44.66 56.73 -19.47
CA ILE A 97 44.75 55.61 -20.39
C ILE A 97 43.84 54.48 -19.87
N ALA A 98 42.97 53.95 -20.72
CA ALA A 98 42.14 52.78 -20.37
C ALA A 98 42.97 51.51 -20.55
N ALA A 99 43.35 50.89 -19.43
CA ALA A 99 44.02 49.60 -19.40
C ALA A 99 43.01 48.46 -19.11
N LYS A 100 43.10 47.36 -19.86
CA LYS A 100 42.33 46.15 -19.57
C LYS A 100 43.05 45.37 -18.51
N PHE A 101 42.34 45.02 -17.40
CA PHE A 101 42.88 44.23 -16.34
C PHE A 101 42.11 42.90 -16.25
N GLY A 102 42.83 41.78 -16.23
CA GLY A 102 42.29 40.43 -16.12
C GLY A 102 42.64 39.52 -17.29
N VAL A 103 42.22 38.30 -17.21
CA VAL A 103 42.38 37.27 -18.25
C VAL A 103 41.02 36.88 -18.78
N GLU A 104 40.93 36.61 -20.09
CA GLU A 104 39.67 36.18 -20.70
C GLU A 104 39.21 34.83 -20.18
N ASN A 105 40.15 33.93 -19.98
CA ASN A 105 39.87 32.59 -19.47
C ASN A 105 40.66 32.34 -18.21
N SER A 106 39.99 31.92 -17.17
CA SER A 106 40.61 31.45 -15.92
C SER A 106 39.94 30.16 -15.43
N GLY A 107 40.75 29.32 -14.86
CA GLY A 107 40.26 28.10 -14.26
C GLY A 107 41.07 27.76 -13.02
N PHE A 108 40.38 27.20 -12.03
CA PHE A 108 41.05 26.63 -10.90
C PHE A 108 40.40 25.30 -10.48
N ALA A 109 41.19 24.40 -9.91
CA ALA A 109 40.77 23.18 -9.29
C ALA A 109 41.22 23.18 -7.83
N ASN A 110 40.35 22.77 -6.95
CA ASN A 110 40.66 22.62 -5.54
C ASN A 110 40.18 21.28 -4.99
N VAL A 111 40.90 20.75 -4.02
CA VAL A 111 40.51 19.60 -3.20
C VAL A 111 40.62 20.06 -1.75
N SER A 112 39.57 19.87 -0.98
CA SER A 112 39.57 20.18 0.43
C SER A 112 39.13 18.95 1.25
N MET A 113 39.72 18.77 2.42
CA MET A 113 39.31 17.74 3.37
C MET A 113 38.99 18.41 4.70
N SER A 114 37.85 18.01 5.27
CA SER A 114 37.41 18.45 6.59
C SER A 114 36.94 17.24 7.40
N GLN A 115 37.15 17.28 8.70
CA GLN A 115 36.67 16.23 9.61
C GLN A 115 36.14 16.86 10.87
N LEU A 116 34.99 16.36 11.31
CA LEU A 116 34.40 16.72 12.59
C LEU A 116 35.25 16.07 13.71
N VAL A 117 35.85 16.88 14.57
CA VAL A 117 36.61 16.41 15.75
C VAL A 117 35.69 16.26 16.94
N PHE A 118 34.87 17.27 17.20
CA PHE A 118 33.89 17.27 18.30
C PHE A 118 32.72 18.22 17.98
N ASP A 119 31.50 17.71 18.16
CA ASP A 119 30.26 18.51 18.13
C ASP A 119 29.20 17.85 19.01
N GLY A 120 28.74 18.57 20.04
CA GLY A 120 27.69 18.09 20.95
C GLY A 120 26.34 17.89 20.24
N THR A 121 26.03 18.72 19.24
CA THR A 121 24.79 18.62 18.44
C THR A 121 24.79 17.34 17.60
N TYR A 122 25.93 16.98 17.01
CA TYR A 122 26.11 15.72 16.29
C TYR A 122 25.82 14.51 17.18
N LEU A 123 26.37 14.48 18.41
CA LEU A 123 26.14 13.36 19.33
C LEU A 123 24.67 13.24 19.74
N LEU A 124 24.00 14.36 19.99
CA LEU A 124 22.56 14.39 20.27
C LEU A 124 21.74 13.94 19.04
N GLY A 125 22.11 14.40 17.85
CA GLY A 125 21.48 14.00 16.59
C GLY A 125 21.59 12.51 16.34
N LEU A 126 22.77 11.92 16.63
CA LEU A 126 22.98 10.47 16.49
C LEU A 126 22.10 9.68 17.47
N LYS A 127 22.00 10.12 18.75
CA LYS A 127 21.10 9.51 19.72
C LYS A 127 19.63 9.66 19.32
N GLY A 128 19.22 10.83 18.84
CA GLY A 128 17.88 11.10 18.33
C GLY A 128 17.52 10.21 17.16
N SER A 129 18.45 9.97 16.23
CA SER A 129 18.20 9.08 15.08
C SER A 129 18.02 7.61 15.48
N GLN A 130 18.67 7.16 16.56
CA GLN A 130 18.46 5.82 17.10
C GLN A 130 17.05 5.69 17.70
N ILE A 131 16.60 6.69 18.46
CA ILE A 131 15.24 6.74 19.02
C ILE A 131 14.20 6.76 17.88
N TYR A 132 14.45 7.52 16.81
CA TYR A 132 13.60 7.55 15.64
C TYR A 132 13.48 6.17 14.97
N LYS A 133 14.58 5.40 14.87
CA LYS A 133 14.54 4.02 14.40
C LYS A 133 13.69 3.11 15.29
N GLU A 134 13.81 3.24 16.62
CA GLU A 134 12.98 2.49 17.58
C GLU A 134 11.49 2.83 17.40
N LEU A 135 11.15 4.10 17.18
CA LEU A 135 9.80 4.52 16.84
C LEU A 135 9.31 3.84 15.55
N SER A 136 10.15 3.77 14.52
CA SER A 136 9.82 3.09 13.26
C SER A 136 9.58 1.58 13.47
N VAL A 137 10.32 0.91 14.36
CA VAL A 137 10.05 -0.49 14.74
C VAL A 137 8.65 -0.64 15.35
N LYS A 138 8.27 0.28 16.25
CA LYS A 138 6.91 0.29 16.83
C LYS A 138 5.84 0.59 15.77
N GLY A 139 6.15 1.44 14.79
CA GLY A 139 5.29 1.72 13.63
C GLY A 139 5.00 0.48 12.80
N VAL A 140 5.99 -0.39 12.56
CA VAL A 140 5.78 -1.69 11.88
C VAL A 140 4.82 -2.56 12.69
N THR A 141 4.98 -2.63 14.01
CA THR A 141 4.09 -3.41 14.88
C THR A 141 2.65 -2.88 14.84
N GLN A 142 2.49 -1.58 14.91
CA GLN A 142 1.19 -0.91 14.80
C GLN A 142 0.51 -1.19 13.45
N SER A 143 1.26 -1.10 12.35
CA SER A 143 0.74 -1.40 11.01
C SER A 143 0.26 -2.85 10.90
N LYS A 144 1.01 -3.81 11.45
CA LYS A 144 0.61 -5.22 11.49
C LYS A 144 -0.69 -5.42 12.30
N GLN A 145 -0.82 -4.78 13.44
CA GLN A 145 -2.02 -4.86 14.27
C GLN A 145 -3.24 -4.26 13.56
N GLN A 146 -3.07 -3.09 12.94
CA GLN A 146 -4.14 -2.44 12.19
C GLN A 146 -4.63 -3.28 11.00
N VAL A 147 -3.71 -3.88 10.26
CA VAL A 147 -4.05 -4.78 9.14
C VAL A 147 -4.74 -6.03 9.65
N ALA A 148 -4.25 -6.66 10.72
CA ALA A 148 -4.89 -7.81 11.33
C ALA A 148 -6.32 -7.50 11.80
N GLU A 149 -6.55 -6.34 12.40
CA GLU A 149 -7.88 -5.87 12.82
C GLU A 149 -8.82 -5.69 11.62
N ASN A 150 -8.35 -5.02 10.56
CA ASN A 150 -9.13 -4.78 9.36
C ASN A 150 -9.51 -6.09 8.65
N VAL A 151 -8.55 -7.02 8.51
CA VAL A 151 -8.80 -8.36 7.95
C VAL A 151 -9.80 -9.13 8.80
N THR A 152 -9.67 -9.07 10.12
CA THR A 152 -10.61 -9.73 11.05
C THR A 152 -12.03 -9.19 10.87
N LYS A 153 -12.20 -7.87 10.80
CA LYS A 153 -13.51 -7.24 10.57
C LYS A 153 -14.10 -7.64 9.21
N ALA A 154 -13.30 -7.64 8.15
CA ALA A 154 -13.75 -8.05 6.82
C ALA A 154 -14.14 -9.54 6.78
N TYR A 155 -13.35 -10.40 7.42
CA TYR A 155 -13.59 -11.83 7.51
C TYR A 155 -14.92 -12.15 8.22
N TYR A 156 -15.15 -11.57 9.40
CA TYR A 156 -16.40 -11.74 10.13
C TYR A 156 -17.59 -11.08 9.40
N GLY A 157 -17.37 -10.01 8.69
CA GLY A 157 -18.41 -9.38 7.84
C GLY A 157 -18.96 -10.35 6.80
N ILE A 158 -18.10 -11.16 6.16
CA ILE A 158 -18.51 -12.20 5.21
C ILE A 158 -19.35 -13.28 5.92
N LEU A 159 -18.89 -13.78 7.07
CA LEU A 159 -19.61 -14.82 7.81
C LEU A 159 -21.00 -14.37 8.28
N VAL A 160 -21.12 -13.12 8.73
CA VAL A 160 -22.41 -12.53 9.13
C VAL A 160 -23.33 -12.39 7.92
N ASN A 161 -22.83 -11.94 6.77
CA ASN A 161 -23.61 -11.84 5.55
C ASN A 161 -24.04 -13.23 5.03
N ASP A 162 -23.19 -14.24 5.11
CA ASP A 162 -23.56 -15.64 4.78
C ASP A 162 -24.73 -16.11 5.63
N LYS A 163 -24.70 -15.86 6.93
CA LYS A 163 -25.79 -16.23 7.83
C LYS A 163 -27.08 -15.47 7.54
N ARG A 164 -26.95 -14.16 7.29
CA ARG A 164 -28.10 -13.32 6.89
C ARG A 164 -28.74 -13.84 5.61
N MET A 165 -27.93 -14.20 4.61
CA MET A 165 -28.39 -14.74 3.34
C MET A 165 -29.16 -16.06 3.53
N GLN A 166 -28.62 -16.99 4.34
CA GLN A 166 -29.31 -18.27 4.69
C GLN A 166 -30.67 -18.02 5.34
N LEU A 167 -30.73 -17.10 6.32
CA LEU A 167 -32.00 -16.74 6.99
C LEU A 167 -33.01 -16.14 6.03
N LEU A 168 -32.57 -15.25 5.13
CA LEU A 168 -33.45 -14.65 4.12
C LEU A 168 -33.94 -15.70 3.12
N GLN A 169 -33.12 -16.63 2.67
CA GLN A 169 -33.52 -17.74 1.79
C GLN A 169 -34.61 -18.60 2.42
N VAL A 170 -34.46 -18.97 3.70
CA VAL A 170 -35.48 -19.72 4.44
C VAL A 170 -36.78 -18.92 4.53
N ASN A 171 -36.70 -17.63 4.82
CA ASN A 171 -37.90 -16.78 4.92
C ASN A 171 -38.59 -16.58 3.57
N VAL A 172 -37.85 -16.41 2.47
CA VAL A 172 -38.39 -16.35 1.11
C VAL A 172 -39.13 -17.66 0.78
N SER A 173 -38.50 -18.83 1.03
CA SER A 173 -39.12 -20.13 0.79
C SER A 173 -40.42 -20.32 1.59
N ARG A 174 -40.41 -19.89 2.87
CA ARG A 174 -41.58 -19.95 3.73
C ARG A 174 -42.71 -19.03 3.23
N LEU A 175 -42.38 -17.81 2.80
CA LEU A 175 -43.34 -16.85 2.27
C LEU A 175 -43.90 -17.28 0.90
N ASP A 176 -43.08 -17.90 0.03
CA ASP A 176 -43.53 -18.46 -1.24
C ASP A 176 -44.52 -19.63 -1.03
N SER A 177 -44.30 -20.46 0.01
CA SER A 177 -45.28 -21.52 0.38
C SER A 177 -46.59 -20.94 0.87
N LEU A 178 -46.54 -19.94 1.77
CA LEU A 178 -47.72 -19.24 2.27
C LEU A 178 -48.47 -18.54 1.14
N MET A 179 -47.79 -17.93 0.20
CA MET A 179 -48.36 -17.33 -0.98
C MET A 179 -49.16 -18.32 -1.84
N LYS A 180 -48.61 -19.54 -2.06
CA LYS A 180 -49.31 -20.59 -2.82
C LYS A 180 -50.59 -21.02 -2.12
N GLU A 181 -50.54 -21.24 -0.81
CA GLU A 181 -51.71 -21.60 0.00
C GLU A 181 -52.78 -20.51 -0.01
N THR A 182 -52.40 -19.25 0.25
CA THR A 182 -53.35 -18.13 0.27
C THR A 182 -54.01 -17.87 -1.11
N LYS A 183 -53.21 -18.04 -2.21
CA LYS A 183 -53.80 -17.97 -3.58
C LYS A 183 -54.82 -19.08 -3.83
N ALA A 184 -54.60 -20.30 -3.35
CA ALA A 184 -55.54 -21.41 -3.48
C ALA A 184 -56.83 -21.15 -2.66
N LEU A 185 -56.71 -20.60 -1.45
CA LEU A 185 -57.84 -20.23 -0.60
C LEU A 185 -58.64 -19.07 -1.20
N ASN A 186 -57.96 -18.08 -1.78
CA ASN A 186 -58.63 -16.97 -2.48
C ASN A 186 -59.43 -17.46 -3.71
N ALA A 187 -58.88 -18.42 -4.48
CA ALA A 187 -59.57 -18.99 -5.62
C ALA A 187 -60.86 -19.72 -5.23
N GLN A 188 -60.97 -20.20 -3.96
CA GLN A 188 -62.14 -20.83 -3.39
C GLN A 188 -63.04 -19.84 -2.62
N GLY A 189 -62.68 -18.57 -2.53
CA GLY A 189 -63.46 -17.53 -1.86
C GLY A 189 -63.30 -17.44 -0.34
N PHE A 190 -62.32 -18.19 0.25
CA PHE A 190 -62.09 -18.19 1.71
C PHE A 190 -61.22 -17.03 2.20
N VAL A 191 -60.45 -16.37 1.29
CA VAL A 191 -59.53 -15.27 1.62
C VAL A 191 -59.75 -14.13 0.62
N GLU A 192 -59.65 -12.90 1.07
CA GLU A 192 -59.79 -11.70 0.23
C GLU A 192 -58.61 -11.50 -0.70
N LYS A 193 -58.83 -10.91 -1.87
CA LYS A 193 -57.80 -10.56 -2.83
C LYS A 193 -56.71 -9.64 -2.26
N ILE A 194 -57.09 -8.75 -1.34
CA ILE A 194 -56.18 -7.82 -0.68
C ILE A 194 -55.10 -8.55 0.14
N ASP A 195 -55.40 -9.68 0.76
CA ASP A 195 -54.47 -10.43 1.54
C ASP A 195 -53.43 -11.12 0.64
N VAL A 196 -53.86 -11.61 -0.54
CA VAL A 196 -52.93 -12.13 -1.56
C VAL A 196 -52.01 -11.02 -2.03
N GLN A 197 -52.51 -9.81 -2.28
CA GLN A 197 -51.71 -8.69 -2.72
C GLN A 197 -50.72 -8.21 -1.64
N ARG A 198 -51.11 -8.22 -0.38
CA ARG A 198 -50.20 -7.90 0.75
C ARG A 198 -49.01 -8.90 0.84
N LEU A 199 -49.34 -10.18 0.69
CA LEU A 199 -48.28 -11.21 0.68
C LEU A 199 -47.37 -11.09 -0.53
N ASP A 200 -47.90 -10.73 -1.69
CA ASP A 200 -47.12 -10.52 -2.92
C ASP A 200 -46.12 -9.38 -2.76
N VAL A 201 -46.55 -8.26 -2.22
CA VAL A 201 -45.68 -7.12 -1.90
C VAL A 201 -44.57 -7.54 -0.90
N GLN A 202 -44.95 -8.29 0.15
CA GLN A 202 -44.05 -8.74 1.17
C GLN A 202 -43.00 -9.73 0.60
N ALA A 203 -43.42 -10.65 -0.28
CA ALA A 203 -42.53 -11.58 -0.96
C ALA A 203 -41.54 -10.86 -1.89
N ASN A 204 -42.02 -9.87 -2.65
CA ASN A 204 -41.18 -9.08 -3.54
C ASN A 204 -40.16 -8.25 -2.75
N ASN A 205 -40.53 -7.63 -1.64
CA ASN A 205 -39.63 -6.91 -0.76
C ASN A 205 -38.52 -7.82 -0.21
N LEU A 206 -38.92 -9.02 0.25
CA LEU A 206 -37.97 -9.97 0.83
C LEU A 206 -36.99 -10.55 -0.23
N LYS A 207 -37.47 -10.79 -1.46
CA LYS A 207 -36.64 -11.20 -2.61
C LYS A 207 -35.64 -10.10 -2.99
N THR A 208 -36.08 -8.87 -3.04
CA THR A 208 -35.20 -7.71 -3.30
C THR A 208 -34.14 -7.58 -2.21
N GLU A 209 -34.50 -7.77 -0.95
CA GLU A 209 -33.53 -7.75 0.16
C GLU A 209 -32.51 -8.88 0.03
N LEU A 210 -32.94 -10.09 -0.34
CA LEU A 210 -32.04 -11.22 -0.59
C LEU A 210 -31.05 -10.89 -1.72
N GLU A 211 -31.49 -10.30 -2.82
CA GLU A 211 -30.62 -9.88 -3.93
C GLU A 211 -29.63 -8.79 -3.48
N ASN A 212 -30.05 -7.86 -2.61
CA ASN A 212 -29.16 -6.87 -2.03
C ASN A 212 -28.05 -7.52 -1.18
N VAL A 213 -28.40 -8.52 -0.39
CA VAL A 213 -27.42 -9.25 0.43
C VAL A 213 -26.45 -10.06 -0.43
N TYR A 214 -26.88 -10.63 -1.56
CA TYR A 214 -25.98 -11.26 -2.53
C TYR A 214 -24.92 -10.28 -3.06
N ARG A 215 -25.35 -9.09 -3.49
CA ARG A 215 -24.41 -8.03 -3.94
C ARG A 215 -23.48 -7.58 -2.81
N LEU A 216 -24.00 -7.43 -1.60
CA LEU A 216 -23.19 -7.08 -0.44
C LEU A 216 -22.15 -8.15 -0.12
N GLN A 217 -22.47 -9.42 -0.32
CA GLN A 217 -21.55 -10.55 -0.14
C GLN A 217 -20.37 -10.46 -1.10
N GLU A 218 -20.62 -10.21 -2.39
CA GLU A 218 -19.55 -10.02 -3.38
C GLU A 218 -18.63 -8.84 -3.03
N MET A 219 -19.23 -7.74 -2.57
CA MET A 219 -18.45 -6.58 -2.08
C MET A 219 -17.62 -6.93 -0.86
N SER A 220 -18.16 -7.74 0.07
CA SER A 220 -17.44 -8.17 1.27
C SER A 220 -16.24 -9.05 0.95
N TYR A 221 -16.36 -9.97 -0.02
CA TYR A 221 -15.23 -10.74 -0.53
C TYR A 221 -14.17 -9.85 -1.19
N SER A 222 -14.59 -8.87 -1.98
CA SER A 222 -13.69 -7.90 -2.60
C SER A 222 -12.94 -7.07 -1.55
N LEU A 223 -13.66 -6.63 -0.50
CA LEU A 223 -13.07 -5.92 0.63
C LEU A 223 -12.04 -6.80 1.38
N LEU A 224 -12.35 -8.08 1.63
CA LEU A 224 -11.41 -8.99 2.27
C LEU A 224 -10.14 -9.16 1.43
N LYS A 225 -10.26 -9.39 0.12
CA LYS A 225 -9.12 -9.48 -0.79
C LYS A 225 -8.24 -8.23 -0.75
N PHE A 226 -8.87 -7.06 -0.76
CA PHE A 226 -8.18 -5.78 -0.64
C PHE A 226 -7.43 -5.66 0.69
N GLN A 227 -8.10 -6.01 1.80
CA GLN A 227 -7.47 -5.95 3.14
C GLN A 227 -6.38 -7.01 3.33
N MET A 228 -6.42 -8.11 2.59
CA MET A 228 -5.36 -9.10 2.59
C MET A 228 -4.19 -8.74 1.66
N GLY A 229 -4.37 -7.83 0.71
CA GLY A 229 -3.45 -7.63 -0.42
C GLY A 229 -3.43 -8.83 -1.37
N TYR A 230 -4.58 -9.52 -1.51
CA TYR A 230 -4.78 -10.69 -2.37
C TYR A 230 -5.22 -10.24 -3.78
N PRO A 231 -4.82 -10.93 -4.86
CA PRO A 231 -5.23 -10.59 -6.22
C PRO A 231 -6.76 -10.61 -6.37
N MET A 232 -7.32 -9.56 -7.00
CA MET A 232 -8.77 -9.38 -7.09
C MET A 232 -9.43 -10.40 -8.03
N GLU A 233 -8.71 -10.89 -9.04
CA GLU A 233 -9.21 -11.85 -10.03
C GLU A 233 -9.26 -13.28 -9.50
N GLU A 234 -8.47 -13.62 -8.48
CA GLU A 234 -8.42 -14.96 -7.95
C GLU A 234 -9.59 -15.25 -7.00
N PRO A 235 -10.27 -16.40 -7.13
CA PRO A 235 -11.35 -16.76 -6.22
C PRO A 235 -10.82 -17.11 -4.83
N ILE A 236 -11.51 -16.66 -3.79
CA ILE A 236 -11.21 -16.95 -2.40
C ILE A 236 -12.43 -17.60 -1.72
N ARG A 237 -12.19 -18.54 -0.80
CA ARG A 237 -13.22 -19.13 0.05
C ARG A 237 -12.79 -19.06 1.51
N LEU A 238 -13.76 -19.03 2.42
CA LEU A 238 -13.51 -19.14 3.84
C LEU A 238 -13.62 -20.62 4.27
N SER A 239 -12.70 -21.05 5.12
CA SER A 239 -12.65 -22.44 5.59
C SER A 239 -13.53 -22.71 6.82
N VAL A 240 -14.05 -21.66 7.48
CA VAL A 240 -14.78 -21.75 8.76
C VAL A 240 -16.14 -21.06 8.63
N SER A 241 -17.20 -21.69 9.18
CA SER A 241 -18.52 -21.07 9.33
C SER A 241 -18.65 -20.37 10.70
N LEU A 242 -19.62 -19.43 10.81
CA LEU A 242 -19.87 -18.70 12.06
C LEU A 242 -20.18 -19.65 13.24
N GLU A 243 -20.90 -20.74 13.00
CA GLU A 243 -21.28 -21.73 14.00
C GLU A 243 -20.08 -22.44 14.63
N GLN A 244 -19.01 -22.67 13.86
CA GLN A 244 -17.79 -23.30 14.38
C GLN A 244 -16.98 -22.36 15.27
N ILE A 245 -17.15 -21.04 15.12
CA ILE A 245 -16.44 -20.04 15.92
C ILE A 245 -17.11 -19.85 17.28
N GLU A 246 -18.43 -19.83 17.35
CA GLU A 246 -19.17 -19.73 18.62
C GLU A 246 -18.83 -20.85 19.58
N LEU A 247 -18.71 -22.09 19.09
CA LEU A 247 -18.32 -23.23 19.89
C LEU A 247 -16.88 -23.15 20.45
N HIS A 248 -16.01 -22.36 19.87
CA HIS A 248 -14.62 -22.20 20.31
C HIS A 248 -14.44 -21.05 21.32
N GLN A 249 -15.32 -20.05 21.36
CA GLN A 249 -15.24 -18.93 22.30
C GLN A 249 -15.68 -19.32 23.71
N ASP A 250 -16.66 -20.21 23.89
CA ASP A 250 -17.10 -20.68 25.20
C ASP A 250 -15.99 -21.36 25.98
N ASN A 251 -15.00 -21.96 25.29
CA ASN A 251 -13.86 -22.59 25.93
C ASN A 251 -12.70 -21.67 26.30
N LYS A 252 -12.64 -20.44 25.75
CA LYS A 252 -11.54 -19.50 26.03
C LYS A 252 -11.88 -18.40 27.03
N LEU A 253 -13.15 -18.06 27.18
CA LEU A 253 -13.59 -17.11 28.21
C LEU A 253 -13.46 -17.65 29.63
N ALA A 254 -13.42 -18.97 29.78
CA ALA A 254 -13.14 -19.63 31.08
C ALA A 254 -11.68 -19.54 31.54
N LEU A 255 -10.76 -19.09 30.68
CA LEU A 255 -9.30 -18.98 30.96
C LEU A 255 -8.82 -17.55 31.28
N PHE A 256 -9.70 -16.55 31.25
CA PHE A 256 -9.36 -15.15 31.55
C PHE A 256 -10.06 -14.61 32.80
N VAL A 257 -10.61 -15.49 33.64
CA VAL A 257 -11.05 -15.12 34.98
C VAL A 257 -10.05 -15.70 35.96
N PHE A 258 -8.92 -15.02 36.09
CA PHE A 258 -8.06 -14.95 37.30
C PHE A 258 -6.96 -13.90 37.07
#